data_dcc8bebe01e02ed062c6d3456ae2335e
#
_entry.id   dcc8bebe01e02ed062c6d3456ae2335e
#
_cell.length_a   1.000
_cell.length_b   1.000
_cell.length_c   1.000
_cell.angle_alpha   90.00
_cell.angle_beta   90.00
_cell.angle_gamma   90.00
#
_symmetry.space_group_name_H-M   'P 1'
#
loop_
_entity.id
_entity.type
_entity.pdbx_description
1 polymer ?
#
loop_
_entity_poly.entity_id
_entity_poly.type
_entity_poly.pdbx_seq_one_letter_code
_entity_poly.pdbx_strand_id
1 'polypeptide(L)'
;MPQGGPRLIEETVPQARGVSNRTPADQTASRTVAVWDLPLRLWHWVLAACVLAAWFTPTVYDGLHRIVGYAVLGLVAFRLVWGLWGSRYSRFRMVGVRLRAAPRYLWNLRRGMTGRYIGLNPAGTLMLVALLVSLAVSTISGAMSVTVTFFGVWWVEDTHHYSSDAVIVLVVLHVLGVLLMGRLQRENLIRAMITGRKRIRGHS
;
A
#
# COMPACT_ATOMS: atom_id res chain seq x y z
N MET A 1 -35.12 80.30 -1.15
CA MET A 1 -33.85 79.54 -1.23
C MET A 1 -33.94 78.31 -0.35
N PRO A 2 -34.05 77.12 -0.90
CA PRO A 2 -33.98 75.90 -0.09
C PRO A 2 -32.59 75.27 -0.29
N GLN A 3 -31.92 75.02 0.85
CA GLN A 3 -30.68 74.27 0.90
C GLN A 3 -30.98 72.79 0.90
N GLY A 4 -30.56 72.12 -0.16
CA GLY A 4 -30.55 70.66 -0.27
C GLY A 4 -29.27 70.09 0.34
N GLY A 5 -29.38 69.47 1.53
CA GLY A 5 -28.29 68.65 2.09
C GLY A 5 -28.12 67.33 1.35
N PRO A 6 -26.88 66.80 1.26
CA PRO A 6 -26.65 65.55 0.54
C PRO A 6 -27.22 64.36 1.30
N ARG A 7 -28.03 63.51 0.61
CA ARG A 7 -28.48 62.21 1.10
C ARG A 7 -27.32 61.28 1.20
N LEU A 8 -26.96 60.84 2.40
CA LEU A 8 -26.06 59.74 2.65
C LEU A 8 -26.76 58.46 2.13
N ILE A 9 -26.18 57.84 1.09
CA ILE A 9 -26.56 56.54 0.62
C ILE A 9 -26.01 55.56 1.64
N GLU A 10 -26.86 54.98 2.43
CA GLU A 10 -26.58 53.90 3.37
C GLU A 10 -26.29 52.66 2.53
N GLU A 11 -25.00 52.39 2.27
CA GLU A 11 -24.50 51.25 1.55
C GLU A 11 -24.72 50.01 2.46
N THR A 12 -25.79 49.26 2.23
CA THR A 12 -26.07 47.99 2.88
C THR A 12 -24.95 47.02 2.49
N VAL A 13 -23.96 46.85 3.37
CA VAL A 13 -22.96 45.78 3.31
C VAL A 13 -23.70 44.44 3.32
N PRO A 14 -23.52 43.59 2.30
CA PRO A 14 -24.08 42.26 2.33
C PRO A 14 -23.46 41.48 3.49
N GLN A 15 -24.25 41.11 4.48
CA GLN A 15 -23.85 40.17 5.52
C GLN A 15 -23.30 38.88 4.86
N ALA A 16 -22.00 38.65 5.03
CA ALA A 16 -21.34 37.39 4.65
C ALA A 16 -22.08 36.24 5.35
N ARG A 17 -22.88 35.53 4.57
CA ARG A 17 -23.55 34.32 4.99
C ARG A 17 -22.54 33.26 5.42
N GLY A 18 -22.62 32.86 6.68
CA GLY A 18 -22.22 31.52 7.09
C GLY A 18 -20.73 31.32 7.34
N VAL A 19 -20.18 32.02 8.30
CA VAL A 19 -19.11 31.41 9.12
C VAL A 19 -19.77 30.26 9.87
N SER A 20 -19.63 29.05 9.32
CA SER A 20 -20.05 27.82 9.97
C SER A 20 -19.37 27.74 11.33
N ASN A 21 -20.11 28.01 12.38
CA ASN A 21 -19.71 27.84 13.78
C ASN A 21 -19.52 26.33 14.03
N ARG A 22 -18.40 25.77 13.55
CA ARG A 22 -17.98 24.40 13.91
C ARG A 22 -17.50 24.49 15.36
N THR A 23 -18.27 23.91 16.26
CA THR A 23 -17.90 23.75 17.66
C THR A 23 -16.55 23.04 17.79
N PRO A 24 -15.72 23.37 18.79
CA PRO A 24 -14.42 22.69 19.04
C PRO A 24 -14.57 21.17 19.18
N ALA A 25 -15.73 20.67 19.59
CA ALA A 25 -16.05 19.24 19.65
C ALA A 25 -16.12 18.56 18.27
N ASP A 26 -16.44 19.29 17.20
CA ASP A 26 -16.49 18.78 15.82
C ASP A 26 -15.08 18.67 15.19
N GLN A 27 -14.06 19.33 15.77
CA GLN A 27 -12.67 19.28 15.32
C GLN A 27 -11.91 18.06 15.84
N THR A 28 -12.39 17.38 16.89
CA THR A 28 -11.81 16.17 17.46
C THR A 28 -12.42 14.88 16.89
N ALA A 29 -13.42 14.97 16.01
CA ALA A 29 -14.03 13.82 15.37
C ALA A 29 -13.01 13.09 14.48
N SER A 30 -12.58 11.90 14.90
CA SER A 30 -11.69 11.04 14.12
C SER A 30 -12.40 10.63 12.82
N ARG A 31 -11.98 11.21 11.70
CA ARG A 31 -12.55 10.92 10.38
C ARG A 31 -11.99 9.60 9.85
N THR A 32 -12.85 8.63 9.53
CA THR A 32 -12.46 7.39 8.88
C THR A 32 -12.50 7.56 7.37
N VAL A 33 -11.41 7.23 6.68
CA VAL A 33 -11.31 7.26 5.22
C VAL A 33 -11.11 5.85 4.71
N ALA A 34 -11.88 5.45 3.69
CA ALA A 34 -11.65 4.20 2.97
C ALA A 34 -10.38 4.33 2.13
N VAL A 35 -9.38 3.48 2.41
CA VAL A 35 -8.06 3.52 1.74
C VAL A 35 -7.85 2.30 0.85
N TRP A 36 -8.37 1.13 1.27
CA TRP A 36 -8.16 -0.14 0.58
C TRP A 36 -9.49 -0.70 0.08
N ASP A 37 -9.57 -0.96 -1.23
CA ASP A 37 -10.72 -1.63 -1.84
C ASP A 37 -10.77 -3.12 -1.48
N LEU A 38 -11.96 -3.72 -1.56
CA LEU A 38 -12.16 -5.12 -1.21
C LEU A 38 -11.34 -6.08 -2.08
N PRO A 39 -11.26 -5.91 -3.42
CA PRO A 39 -10.44 -6.78 -4.26
C PRO A 39 -8.96 -6.80 -3.84
N LEU A 40 -8.39 -5.64 -3.51
CA LEU A 40 -6.99 -5.55 -3.07
C LEU A 40 -6.75 -6.23 -1.72
N ARG A 41 -7.71 -6.14 -0.81
CA ARG A 41 -7.64 -6.78 0.52
C ARG A 41 -7.71 -8.30 0.42
N LEU A 42 -8.67 -8.83 -0.35
CA LEU A 42 -8.79 -10.27 -0.60
C LEU A 42 -7.54 -10.80 -1.30
N TRP A 43 -7.09 -10.11 -2.35
CA TRP A 43 -5.85 -10.44 -3.05
C TRP A 43 -4.67 -10.54 -2.08
N HIS A 44 -4.49 -9.58 -1.19
CA HIS A 44 -3.38 -9.54 -0.25
C HIS A 44 -3.38 -10.75 0.70
N TRP A 45 -4.54 -11.08 1.30
CA TRP A 45 -4.62 -12.17 2.26
C TRP A 45 -4.53 -13.54 1.59
N VAL A 46 -5.11 -13.70 0.40
CA VAL A 46 -4.95 -14.92 -0.40
C VAL A 46 -3.50 -15.10 -0.83
N LEU A 47 -2.85 -14.03 -1.31
CA LEU A 47 -1.43 -14.07 -1.67
C LEU A 47 -0.56 -14.47 -0.46
N ALA A 48 -0.78 -13.87 0.71
CA ALA A 48 -0.03 -14.20 1.92
C ALA A 48 -0.19 -15.67 2.31
N ALA A 49 -1.41 -16.20 2.26
CA ALA A 49 -1.69 -17.62 2.52
C ALA A 49 -0.99 -18.53 1.50
N CYS A 50 -1.06 -18.20 0.19
CA CYS A 50 -0.39 -18.97 -0.86
C CYS A 50 1.13 -18.95 -0.71
N VAL A 51 1.75 -17.80 -0.41
CA VAL A 51 3.21 -17.70 -0.20
C VAL A 51 3.65 -18.55 0.98
N LEU A 52 2.92 -18.52 2.09
CA LEU A 52 3.21 -19.37 3.25
C LEU A 52 3.04 -20.85 2.89
N ALA A 53 1.95 -21.22 2.20
CA ALA A 53 1.73 -22.60 1.77
C ALA A 53 2.85 -23.08 0.83
N ALA A 54 3.27 -22.26 -0.15
CA ALA A 54 4.36 -22.58 -1.05
C ALA A 54 5.68 -22.80 -0.31
N TRP A 55 5.96 -22.04 0.76
CA TRP A 55 7.17 -22.19 1.55
C TRP A 55 7.23 -23.51 2.33
N PHE A 56 6.08 -24.00 2.82
CA PHE A 56 6.03 -25.22 3.63
C PHE A 56 5.79 -26.52 2.84
N THR A 57 5.52 -26.44 1.52
CA THR A 57 5.13 -27.61 0.72
C THR A 57 6.22 -28.26 -0.14
N PRO A 58 7.39 -27.66 -0.45
CA PRO A 58 8.31 -28.20 -1.45
C PRO A 58 8.89 -29.56 -1.08
N THR A 59 9.10 -29.82 0.19
CA THR A 59 9.71 -31.08 0.67
C THR A 59 8.70 -32.20 0.92
N VAL A 60 7.40 -31.89 1.02
CA VAL A 60 6.38 -32.86 1.42
C VAL A 60 5.39 -33.16 0.28
N TYR A 61 5.04 -32.15 -0.53
CA TYR A 61 4.00 -32.24 -1.56
C TYR A 61 4.38 -31.44 -2.82
N ASP A 62 5.22 -31.99 -3.69
CA ASP A 62 5.65 -31.34 -4.93
C ASP A 62 4.48 -30.88 -5.83
N GLY A 63 3.46 -31.72 -6.00
CA GLY A 63 2.27 -31.37 -6.77
C GLY A 63 1.51 -30.17 -6.21
N LEU A 64 1.39 -30.08 -4.87
CA LEU A 64 0.73 -28.96 -4.20
C LEU A 64 1.57 -27.68 -4.33
N HIS A 65 2.90 -27.79 -4.16
CA HIS A 65 3.81 -26.65 -4.35
C HIS A 65 3.63 -26.03 -5.74
N ARG A 66 3.57 -26.82 -6.80
CA ARG A 66 3.35 -26.34 -8.16
C ARG A 66 2.00 -25.66 -8.36
N ILE A 67 0.92 -26.25 -7.84
CA ILE A 67 -0.42 -25.64 -7.92
C ILE A 67 -0.44 -24.28 -7.23
N VAL A 68 0.09 -24.21 -6.02
CA VAL A 68 0.16 -22.96 -5.24
C VAL A 68 1.08 -21.94 -5.94
N GLY A 69 2.21 -22.39 -6.52
CA GLY A 69 3.12 -21.55 -7.30
C GLY A 69 2.43 -20.88 -8.50
N TYR A 70 1.62 -21.64 -9.27
CA TYR A 70 0.80 -21.08 -10.36
C TYR A 70 -0.28 -20.13 -9.84
N ALA A 71 -0.88 -20.42 -8.69
CA ALA A 71 -1.84 -19.50 -8.06
C ALA A 71 -1.17 -18.17 -7.69
N VAL A 72 0.04 -18.19 -7.11
CA VAL A 72 0.83 -16.98 -6.82
C VAL A 72 1.16 -16.22 -8.10
N LEU A 73 1.57 -16.91 -9.18
CA LEU A 73 1.84 -16.28 -10.48
C LEU A 73 0.59 -15.55 -11.00
N GLY A 74 -0.59 -16.17 -10.95
CA GLY A 74 -1.86 -15.57 -11.34
C GLY A 74 -2.21 -14.35 -10.47
N LEU A 75 -1.97 -14.43 -9.16
CA LEU A 75 -2.19 -13.33 -8.23
C LEU A 75 -1.23 -12.15 -8.50
N VAL A 76 0.03 -12.40 -8.84
CA VAL A 76 1.00 -11.37 -9.25
C VAL A 76 0.53 -10.70 -10.54
N ALA A 77 0.12 -11.48 -11.56
CA ALA A 77 -0.43 -10.96 -12.80
C ALA A 77 -1.68 -10.10 -12.55
N PHE A 78 -2.61 -10.58 -11.74
CA PHE A 78 -3.79 -9.81 -11.32
C PHE A 78 -3.39 -8.48 -10.68
N ARG A 79 -2.40 -8.46 -9.80
CA ARG A 79 -1.95 -7.24 -9.12
C ARG A 79 -1.36 -6.21 -10.09
N LEU A 80 -0.62 -6.67 -11.11
CA LEU A 80 -0.07 -5.79 -12.14
C LEU A 80 -1.21 -5.15 -12.94
N VAL A 81 -2.17 -5.95 -13.39
CA VAL A 81 -3.37 -5.47 -14.10
C VAL A 81 -4.18 -4.51 -13.24
N TRP A 82 -4.49 -4.89 -12.00
CA TRP A 82 -5.24 -4.04 -11.06
C TRP A 82 -4.48 -2.77 -10.68
N GLY A 83 -3.16 -2.79 -10.71
CA GLY A 83 -2.31 -1.62 -10.50
C GLY A 83 -2.44 -0.57 -11.61
N LEU A 84 -2.86 -0.97 -12.82
CA LEU A 84 -3.09 -0.07 -13.95
C LEU A 84 -4.53 0.51 -13.93
N TRP A 85 -5.55 -0.32 -13.72
CA TRP A 85 -6.97 0.04 -13.84
C TRP A 85 -7.74 0.13 -12.52
N GLY A 86 -7.18 -0.33 -11.42
CA GLY A 86 -7.84 -0.39 -10.12
C GLY A 86 -8.19 0.96 -9.49
N SER A 87 -8.57 0.95 -8.21
CA SER A 87 -8.96 2.16 -7.47
C SER A 87 -7.82 3.17 -7.35
N ARG A 88 -8.17 4.44 -7.03
CA ARG A 88 -7.22 5.57 -6.94
C ARG A 88 -5.99 5.27 -6.06
N TYR A 89 -6.15 4.52 -4.97
CA TYR A 89 -5.07 4.20 -4.04
C TYR A 89 -4.32 2.90 -4.38
N SER A 90 -4.88 2.04 -5.24
CA SER A 90 -4.25 0.80 -5.72
C SER A 90 -3.40 0.97 -6.98
N ARG A 91 -3.55 2.09 -7.69
CA ARG A 91 -2.83 2.38 -8.94
C ARG A 91 -1.35 2.66 -8.74
N PHE A 92 -0.54 2.18 -9.68
CA PHE A 92 0.92 2.42 -9.73
C PHE A 92 1.32 3.84 -10.15
N ARG A 93 0.37 4.72 -10.45
CA ARG A 93 0.62 6.07 -10.99
C ARG A 93 1.65 6.88 -10.19
N MET A 94 1.72 6.67 -8.89
CA MET A 94 2.65 7.40 -8.00
C MET A 94 3.89 6.58 -7.61
N VAL A 95 4.02 5.34 -8.12
CA VAL A 95 5.12 4.43 -7.71
C VAL A 95 6.48 5.06 -8.03
N GLY A 96 6.68 5.56 -9.25
CA GLY A 96 7.97 6.14 -9.66
C GLY A 96 8.39 7.34 -8.80
N VAL A 97 7.46 8.24 -8.49
CA VAL A 97 7.71 9.42 -7.63
C VAL A 97 8.06 8.98 -6.21
N ARG A 98 7.31 8.01 -5.67
CA ARG A 98 7.52 7.51 -4.31
C ARG A 98 8.81 6.70 -4.17
N LEU A 99 9.19 5.93 -5.19
CA LEU A 99 10.47 5.21 -5.20
C LEU A 99 11.66 6.18 -5.16
N ARG A 100 11.62 7.26 -5.95
CA ARG A 100 12.66 8.30 -5.91
C ARG A 100 12.73 8.99 -4.55
N ALA A 101 11.63 9.11 -3.85
CA ALA A 101 11.57 9.69 -2.51
C ALA A 101 11.96 8.71 -1.39
N ALA A 102 12.06 7.39 -1.65
CA ALA A 102 12.28 6.37 -0.64
C ALA A 102 13.62 6.54 0.13
N PRO A 103 14.79 6.81 -0.50
CA PRO A 103 16.03 6.98 0.24
C PRO A 103 15.98 8.15 1.23
N ARG A 104 15.44 9.29 0.78
CA ARG A 104 15.26 10.48 1.64
C ARG A 104 14.27 10.22 2.77
N TYR A 105 13.19 9.49 2.48
CA TYR A 105 12.21 9.10 3.49
C TYR A 105 12.82 8.19 4.57
N LEU A 106 13.60 7.17 4.18
CA LEU A 106 14.28 6.25 5.10
C LEU A 106 15.31 6.99 5.97
N TRP A 107 16.04 7.94 5.38
CA TRP A 107 16.97 8.80 6.13
C TRP A 107 16.26 9.65 7.18
N ASN A 108 15.15 10.28 6.81
CA ASN A 108 14.32 11.07 7.74
C ASN A 108 13.71 10.19 8.84
N LEU A 109 13.30 8.96 8.50
CA LEU A 109 12.77 7.99 9.46
C LEU A 109 13.80 7.64 10.54
N ARG A 110 15.08 7.44 10.17
CA ARG A 110 16.17 7.23 11.14
C ARG A 110 16.36 8.41 12.09
N ARG A 111 15.99 9.61 11.67
CA ARG A 111 16.03 10.85 12.49
C ARG A 111 14.74 11.09 13.28
N GLY A 112 13.83 10.13 13.33
CA GLY A 112 12.55 10.23 14.03
C GLY A 112 11.49 11.10 13.32
N MET A 113 11.77 11.60 12.12
CA MET A 113 10.85 12.43 11.35
C MET A 113 9.94 11.53 10.50
N THR A 114 8.71 11.34 10.93
CA THR A 114 7.71 10.53 10.23
C THR A 114 6.67 11.42 9.55
N GLY A 115 6.66 11.43 8.21
CA GLY A 115 5.56 12.02 7.44
C GLY A 115 4.33 11.11 7.48
N ARG A 116 3.14 11.68 7.66
CA ARG A 116 1.87 10.95 7.53
C ARG A 116 1.45 10.89 6.08
N TYR A 117 1.16 9.68 5.60
CA TYR A 117 0.70 9.43 4.23
C TYR A 117 -0.68 8.80 4.24
N ILE A 118 -1.56 9.27 3.36
CA ILE A 118 -2.81 8.57 3.03
C ILE A 118 -2.45 7.52 1.98
N GLY A 119 -2.63 6.23 2.29
CA GLY A 119 -2.18 5.12 1.45
C GLY A 119 -0.72 4.70 1.73
N LEU A 120 -0.01 4.20 0.70
CA LEU A 120 1.38 3.75 0.80
C LEU A 120 2.34 4.94 1.00
N ASN A 121 3.23 4.84 1.99
CA ASN A 121 4.38 5.74 2.12
C ASN A 121 5.52 5.30 1.18
N PRO A 122 6.59 6.12 0.99
CA PRO A 122 7.70 5.76 0.10
C PRO A 122 8.39 4.43 0.46
N ALA A 123 8.57 4.11 1.75
CA ALA A 123 9.15 2.83 2.18
C ALA A 123 8.21 1.65 1.86
N GLY A 124 6.90 1.80 2.09
CA GLY A 124 5.90 0.80 1.72
C GLY A 124 5.80 0.59 0.21
N THR A 125 6.03 1.65 -0.59
CA THR A 125 6.09 1.53 -2.06
C THR A 125 7.32 0.76 -2.50
N LEU A 126 8.49 1.01 -1.91
CA LEU A 126 9.72 0.26 -2.17
C LEU A 126 9.51 -1.23 -1.83
N MET A 127 8.95 -1.52 -0.66
CA MET A 127 8.64 -2.89 -0.23
C MET A 127 7.64 -3.59 -1.18
N LEU A 128 6.59 -2.89 -1.62
CA LEU A 128 5.63 -3.42 -2.60
C LEU A 128 6.34 -3.84 -3.89
N VAL A 129 7.20 -2.97 -4.44
CA VAL A 129 7.91 -3.26 -5.69
C VAL A 129 8.91 -4.41 -5.49
N ALA A 130 9.68 -4.42 -4.41
CA ALA A 130 10.63 -5.48 -4.10
C ALA A 130 9.92 -6.85 -4.00
N LEU A 131 8.81 -6.93 -3.25
CA LEU A 131 8.02 -8.16 -3.14
C LEU A 131 7.44 -8.60 -4.47
N LEU A 132 6.83 -7.69 -5.26
CA LEU A 132 6.26 -8.06 -6.55
C LEU A 132 7.30 -8.56 -7.55
N VAL A 133 8.48 -7.91 -7.60
CA VAL A 133 9.57 -8.34 -8.47
C VAL A 133 10.11 -9.71 -8.04
N SER A 134 10.39 -9.89 -6.74
CA SER A 134 10.89 -11.17 -6.24
C SER A 134 9.89 -12.31 -6.44
N LEU A 135 8.59 -12.07 -6.20
CA LEU A 135 7.53 -13.05 -6.47
C LEU A 135 7.40 -13.37 -7.96
N ALA A 136 7.49 -12.37 -8.84
CA ALA A 136 7.45 -12.59 -10.28
C ALA A 136 8.64 -13.43 -10.73
N VAL A 137 9.85 -13.11 -10.30
CA VAL A 137 11.07 -13.86 -10.64
C VAL A 137 10.95 -15.29 -10.11
N SER A 138 10.57 -15.49 -8.84
CA SER A 138 10.42 -16.81 -8.23
C SER A 138 9.37 -17.65 -8.95
N THR A 139 8.18 -17.12 -9.21
CA THR A 139 7.11 -17.90 -9.83
C THR A 139 7.34 -18.17 -11.31
N ILE A 140 7.97 -17.25 -12.05
CA ILE A 140 8.34 -17.47 -13.46
C ILE A 140 9.44 -18.52 -13.56
N SER A 141 10.53 -18.41 -12.80
CA SER A 141 11.62 -19.40 -12.80
C SER A 141 11.12 -20.78 -12.34
N GLY A 142 10.25 -20.83 -11.31
CA GLY A 142 9.61 -22.08 -10.89
C GLY A 142 8.69 -22.70 -11.95
N ALA A 143 7.95 -21.88 -12.69
CA ALA A 143 7.17 -22.36 -13.83
C ALA A 143 8.05 -22.85 -14.99
N MET A 144 9.21 -22.20 -15.23
CA MET A 144 10.18 -22.62 -16.24
C MET A 144 10.83 -23.96 -15.87
N SER A 145 11.23 -24.18 -14.62
CA SER A 145 11.95 -25.38 -14.17
C SER A 145 11.20 -26.68 -14.40
N VAL A 146 9.87 -26.63 -14.50
CA VAL A 146 9.02 -27.81 -14.79
C VAL A 146 8.71 -28.00 -16.28
N THR A 147 9.23 -27.16 -17.16
CA THR A 147 9.05 -27.30 -18.62
C THR A 147 10.13 -28.19 -19.22
N VAL A 148 9.80 -28.89 -20.31
CA VAL A 148 10.76 -29.78 -21.01
C VAL A 148 12.05 -29.07 -21.42
N THR A 149 11.94 -27.78 -21.81
CA THR A 149 13.09 -26.99 -22.30
C THR A 149 14.07 -26.61 -21.17
N PHE A 150 13.57 -26.37 -19.96
CA PHE A 150 14.38 -25.85 -18.85
C PHE A 150 14.52 -26.83 -17.68
N PHE A 151 14.01 -28.06 -17.83
CA PHE A 151 14.14 -29.10 -16.80
C PHE A 151 15.61 -29.43 -16.55
N GLY A 152 16.04 -29.37 -15.28
CA GLY A 152 17.44 -29.62 -14.88
C GLY A 152 18.42 -28.51 -15.26
N VAL A 153 17.97 -27.35 -15.74
CA VAL A 153 18.82 -26.22 -16.07
C VAL A 153 19.19 -25.46 -14.79
N TRP A 154 20.43 -25.60 -14.34
CA TRP A 154 20.91 -25.15 -13.04
C TRP A 154 20.61 -23.66 -12.73
N TRP A 155 20.81 -22.76 -13.69
CA TRP A 155 20.58 -21.34 -13.43
C TRP A 155 19.08 -20.99 -13.22
N VAL A 156 18.16 -21.77 -13.80
CA VAL A 156 16.70 -21.61 -13.57
C VAL A 156 16.35 -22.05 -12.17
N GLU A 157 16.86 -23.19 -11.75
CA GLU A 157 16.64 -23.74 -10.40
C GLU A 157 17.24 -22.84 -9.34
N ASP A 158 18.48 -22.39 -9.51
CA ASP A 158 19.15 -21.44 -8.61
C ASP A 158 18.40 -20.11 -8.53
N THR A 159 17.92 -19.58 -9.66
CA THR A 159 17.11 -18.36 -9.68
C THR A 159 15.82 -18.54 -8.87
N HIS A 160 15.16 -19.70 -8.99
CA HIS A 160 13.97 -20.01 -8.20
C HIS A 160 14.29 -20.06 -6.71
N HIS A 161 15.35 -20.76 -6.32
CA HIS A 161 15.75 -20.88 -4.90
C HIS A 161 16.10 -19.52 -4.29
N TYR A 162 17.05 -18.78 -4.89
CA TYR A 162 17.46 -17.49 -4.35
C TYR A 162 16.34 -16.44 -4.32
N SER A 163 15.49 -16.42 -5.35
CA SER A 163 14.35 -15.48 -5.35
C SER A 163 13.29 -15.87 -4.32
N SER A 164 13.09 -17.17 -4.06
CA SER A 164 12.17 -17.66 -3.03
C SER A 164 12.67 -17.30 -1.62
N ASP A 165 13.98 -17.48 -1.36
CA ASP A 165 14.59 -17.05 -0.10
C ASP A 165 14.49 -15.54 0.07
N ALA A 166 14.72 -14.76 -0.99
CA ALA A 166 14.53 -13.31 -0.98
C ALA A 166 13.09 -12.92 -0.66
N VAL A 167 12.08 -13.63 -1.18
CA VAL A 167 10.66 -13.40 -0.84
C VAL A 167 10.44 -13.55 0.66
N ILE A 168 10.96 -14.60 1.30
CA ILE A 168 10.77 -14.81 2.76
C ILE A 168 11.44 -13.71 3.57
N VAL A 169 12.68 -13.34 3.23
CA VAL A 169 13.37 -12.23 3.89
C VAL A 169 12.56 -10.94 3.76
N LEU A 170 12.04 -10.65 2.56
CA LEU A 170 11.22 -9.46 2.31
C LEU A 170 9.87 -9.53 3.06
N VAL A 171 9.25 -10.70 3.19
CA VAL A 171 8.02 -10.87 3.98
C VAL A 171 8.28 -10.57 5.46
N VAL A 172 9.37 -11.08 6.02
CA VAL A 172 9.76 -10.77 7.41
C VAL A 172 9.98 -9.26 7.58
N LEU A 173 10.75 -8.64 6.69
CA LEU A 173 10.98 -7.20 6.70
C LEU A 173 9.69 -6.39 6.51
N HIS A 174 8.75 -6.88 5.69
CA HIS A 174 7.44 -6.27 5.50
C HIS A 174 6.64 -6.28 6.80
N VAL A 175 6.53 -7.42 7.46
CA VAL A 175 5.80 -7.55 8.73
C VAL A 175 6.42 -6.65 9.80
N LEU A 176 7.75 -6.68 9.96
CA LEU A 176 8.46 -5.80 10.89
C LEU A 176 8.21 -4.32 10.57
N GLY A 177 8.25 -3.94 9.29
CA GLY A 177 7.96 -2.58 8.83
C GLY A 177 6.53 -2.15 9.15
N VAL A 178 5.54 -3.03 8.96
CA VAL A 178 4.13 -2.77 9.31
C VAL A 178 3.97 -2.55 10.82
N LEU A 179 4.60 -3.40 11.64
CA LEU A 179 4.55 -3.27 13.11
C LEU A 179 5.24 -1.99 13.58
N LEU A 180 6.43 -1.69 13.06
CA LEU A 180 7.17 -0.48 13.38
C LEU A 180 6.38 0.78 13.02
N MET A 181 5.89 0.87 11.77
CA MET A 181 5.11 2.01 11.32
C MET A 181 3.78 2.14 12.07
N GLY A 182 3.16 1.01 12.42
CA GLY A 182 1.96 0.98 13.25
C GLY A 182 2.20 1.62 14.63
N ARG A 183 3.34 1.29 15.25
CA ARG A 183 3.74 1.89 16.54
C ARG A 183 4.08 3.38 16.41
N LEU A 184 4.92 3.75 15.43
CA LEU A 184 5.34 5.13 15.22
C LEU A 184 4.18 6.07 14.88
N GLN A 185 3.22 5.61 14.08
CA GLN A 185 2.04 6.40 13.68
C GLN A 185 0.87 6.25 14.65
N ARG A 186 0.98 5.39 15.66
CA ARG A 186 -0.12 5.03 16.59
C ARG A 186 -1.38 4.59 15.85
N GLU A 187 -1.21 3.83 14.75
CA GLU A 187 -2.29 3.33 13.90
C GLU A 187 -2.16 1.83 13.72
N ASN A 188 -3.28 1.11 13.79
CA ASN A 188 -3.27 -0.33 13.52
C ASN A 188 -3.39 -0.59 12.01
N LEU A 189 -2.22 -0.75 11.34
CA LEU A 189 -2.15 -0.97 9.89
C LEU A 189 -2.70 -2.35 9.49
N ILE A 190 -2.58 -3.36 10.35
CA ILE A 190 -3.17 -4.70 10.12
C ILE A 190 -4.70 -4.58 10.09
N ARG A 191 -5.29 -3.90 11.09
CA ARG A 191 -6.73 -3.65 11.12
C ARG A 191 -7.19 -2.84 9.91
N ALA A 192 -6.39 -1.85 9.48
CA ALA A 192 -6.70 -1.07 8.29
C ALA A 192 -6.73 -1.95 7.02
N MET A 193 -5.86 -2.98 6.93
CA MET A 193 -5.85 -3.93 5.81
C MET A 193 -7.04 -4.91 5.87
N ILE A 194 -7.55 -5.24 7.06
CA ILE A 194 -8.75 -6.08 7.22
C ILE A 194 -10.03 -5.28 6.95
N THR A 195 -10.16 -4.07 7.50
CA THR A 195 -11.40 -3.28 7.43
C THR A 195 -11.49 -2.37 6.20
N GLY A 196 -10.37 -2.10 5.52
CA GLY A 196 -10.25 -1.16 4.41
C GLY A 196 -10.27 0.31 4.84
N ARG A 197 -10.39 0.62 6.13
CA ARG A 197 -10.58 1.97 6.65
C ARG A 197 -9.41 2.40 7.52
N LYS A 198 -8.97 3.65 7.35
CA LYS A 198 -7.93 4.29 8.16
C LYS A 198 -8.53 5.45 8.97
N ARG A 199 -8.20 5.55 10.25
CA ARG A 199 -8.60 6.69 11.10
C ARG A 199 -7.62 7.85 10.88
N ILE A 200 -8.13 8.99 10.47
CA ILE A 200 -7.37 10.24 10.42
C ILE A 200 -7.73 11.01 11.67
N ARG A 201 -6.79 11.15 12.61
CA ARG A 201 -6.95 12.09 13.73
C ARG A 201 -6.71 13.49 13.21
N GLY A 202 -7.66 14.42 13.43
CA GLY A 202 -7.46 15.84 13.22
C GLY A 202 -6.24 16.32 14.04
N HIS A 203 -5.47 17.23 13.49
CA HIS A 203 -4.40 17.89 14.25
C HIS A 203 -5.07 18.79 15.31
N SER A 204 -4.76 18.54 16.57
CA SER A 204 -4.88 19.53 17.62
C SER A 204 -3.65 20.41 17.61
#